data_3162c503327cd9fd98d8d510b192750e
#
_entry.id   3162c503327cd9fd98d8d510b192750e
#
_cell.length_a   1.000
_cell.length_b   1.000
_cell.length_c   1.000
_cell.angle_alpha   90.00
_cell.angle_beta   90.00
_cell.angle_gamma   90.00
#
_symmetry.space_group_name_H-M   'P 1'
#
loop_
_entity.id
_entity.type
_entity.pdbx_description
1 polymer ?
#
loop_
_entity_poly.entity_id
_entity_poly.type
_entity_poly.pdbx_seq_one_letter_code
_entity_poly.pdbx_strand_id
1 'polypeptide(L)'
;KQVLAWSDEERVYKNGSYEKLNLMEVFLLDDNGKVNGFRQWRAIDSVNFGMPYGGKFFGREKSENSGRPFVFSNRGETSVLEKLVEDYNKMDVEGFKDAFAEEFTLNTYDGKSMKLKNSDLGNLFKPYRSVEWSPIAMLPIKIRNTDAASGVIVYSSEKRVFKNGRKWKKDLMEIFYFDLEGKISSMVQFAR
;
A
#
# COMPACT_ATOMS: atom_id res chain seq x y z
N LYS A 1 19.22 2.30 -13.64
CA LYS A 1 17.84 1.94 -14.01
C LYS A 1 17.16 1.17 -12.89
N GLN A 2 15.83 1.13 -12.89
CA GLN A 2 15.06 0.38 -11.88
C GLN A 2 14.05 -0.53 -12.59
N VAL A 3 13.88 -1.72 -12.04
CA VAL A 3 12.81 -2.65 -12.42
C VAL A 3 11.95 -2.88 -11.18
N LEU A 4 10.64 -2.73 -11.34
CA LEU A 4 9.67 -2.99 -10.31
C LEU A 4 8.99 -4.32 -10.63
N ALA A 5 8.90 -5.19 -9.65
CA ALA A 5 8.23 -6.48 -9.77
C ALA A 5 7.19 -6.64 -8.66
N TRP A 6 6.06 -7.21 -9.02
CA TRP A 6 5.04 -7.65 -8.07
C TRP A 6 4.94 -9.16 -8.20
N SER A 7 5.04 -9.85 -7.09
CA SER A 7 5.02 -11.30 -7.06
C SER A 7 4.31 -11.83 -5.82
N ASP A 8 3.83 -13.04 -5.95
CA ASP A 8 3.42 -13.86 -4.82
C ASP A 8 4.55 -14.83 -4.51
N GLU A 9 4.97 -14.88 -3.25
CA GLU A 9 5.99 -15.80 -2.78
C GLU A 9 5.38 -16.77 -1.77
N GLU A 10 5.69 -18.04 -1.93
CA GLU A 10 5.37 -19.08 -0.95
C GLU A 10 6.67 -19.59 -0.33
N ARG A 11 6.77 -19.48 1.00
CA ARG A 11 7.92 -19.96 1.77
C ARG A 11 7.51 -21.16 2.58
N VAL A 12 8.22 -22.25 2.39
CA VAL A 12 8.06 -23.46 3.20
C VAL A 12 9.29 -23.58 4.10
N TYR A 13 9.07 -23.63 5.39
CA TYR A 13 10.12 -23.73 6.38
C TYR A 13 10.38 -25.19 6.76
N LYS A 14 11.61 -25.48 7.22
CA LYS A 14 12.03 -26.84 7.60
C LYS A 14 11.16 -27.46 8.71
N ASN A 15 10.52 -26.64 9.52
CA ASN A 15 9.61 -27.09 10.58
C ASN A 15 8.18 -27.40 10.07
N GLY A 16 7.98 -27.42 8.74
CA GLY A 16 6.68 -27.67 8.11
C GLY A 16 5.75 -26.47 8.07
N SER A 17 6.18 -25.34 8.60
CA SER A 17 5.39 -24.12 8.47
C SER A 17 5.58 -23.49 7.09
N TYR A 18 4.60 -22.73 6.63
CA TYR A 18 4.70 -21.97 5.40
C TYR A 18 4.00 -20.61 5.52
N GLU A 19 4.40 -19.68 4.67
CA GLU A 19 3.74 -18.39 4.54
C GLU A 19 3.56 -18.05 3.06
N LYS A 20 2.53 -17.28 2.76
CA LYS A 20 2.34 -16.63 1.48
C LYS A 20 2.40 -15.13 1.66
N LEU A 21 3.16 -14.51 0.78
CA LEU A 21 3.45 -13.08 0.80
C LEU A 21 3.10 -12.48 -0.55
N ASN A 22 2.48 -11.31 -0.51
CA ASN A 22 2.48 -10.44 -1.67
C ASN A 22 3.71 -9.55 -1.57
N LEU A 23 4.51 -9.53 -2.61
CA LEU A 23 5.75 -8.79 -2.66
C LEU A 23 5.68 -7.66 -3.68
N MET A 24 6.30 -6.57 -3.32
CA MET A 24 6.72 -5.54 -4.24
C MET A 24 8.22 -5.37 -4.10
N GLU A 25 8.92 -5.49 -5.21
CA GLU A 25 10.37 -5.53 -5.24
C GLU A 25 10.91 -4.50 -6.21
N VAL A 26 12.00 -3.86 -5.82
CA VAL A 26 12.71 -2.91 -6.67
C VAL A 26 14.15 -3.41 -6.86
N PHE A 27 14.47 -3.73 -8.09
CA PHE A 27 15.82 -4.07 -8.51
C PHE A 27 16.51 -2.83 -9.08
N LEU A 28 17.65 -2.46 -8.52
CA LEU A 28 18.49 -1.41 -9.04
C LEU A 28 19.48 -2.04 -10.03
N LEU A 29 19.52 -1.51 -11.25
CA LEU A 29 20.43 -2.00 -12.29
C LEU A 29 21.54 -1.00 -12.53
N ASP A 30 22.77 -1.51 -12.68
CA ASP A 30 23.91 -0.76 -13.16
C ASP A 30 23.79 -0.45 -14.67
N ASP A 31 24.80 0.19 -15.23
CA ASP A 31 24.82 0.55 -16.66
C ASP A 31 24.92 -0.64 -17.59
N ASN A 32 25.41 -1.79 -17.09
CA ASN A 32 25.51 -3.06 -17.81
C ASN A 32 24.23 -3.91 -17.70
N GLY A 33 23.21 -3.40 -17.00
CA GLY A 33 21.96 -4.12 -16.77
C GLY A 33 22.01 -5.20 -15.68
N LYS A 34 23.09 -5.23 -14.88
CA LYS A 34 23.20 -6.16 -13.75
C LYS A 34 22.58 -5.55 -12.50
N VAL A 35 21.97 -6.41 -11.67
CA VAL A 35 21.42 -6.00 -10.39
C VAL A 35 22.57 -5.63 -9.45
N ASN A 36 22.57 -4.39 -8.98
CA ASN A 36 23.55 -3.88 -8.01
C ASN A 36 22.88 -3.42 -6.69
N GLY A 37 21.56 -3.50 -6.61
CA GLY A 37 20.82 -3.22 -5.40
C GLY A 37 19.42 -3.82 -5.45
N PHE A 38 18.87 -4.05 -4.28
CA PHE A 38 17.57 -4.69 -4.12
C PHE A 38 16.83 -4.12 -2.92
N ARG A 39 15.54 -3.88 -3.08
CA ARG A 39 14.63 -3.52 -2.00
C ARG A 39 13.35 -4.33 -2.13
N GLN A 40 12.84 -4.81 -1.02
CA GLN A 40 11.62 -5.60 -0.97
C GLN A 40 10.66 -4.99 0.06
N TRP A 41 9.42 -4.87 -0.33
CA TRP A 41 8.29 -4.62 0.55
C TRP A 41 7.38 -5.84 0.50
N ARG A 42 6.81 -6.17 1.64
CA ARG A 42 5.95 -7.34 1.76
C ARG A 42 4.64 -7.01 2.44
N ALA A 43 3.58 -7.67 2.00
CA ALA A 43 2.33 -7.78 2.72
C ALA A 43 2.02 -9.25 2.95
N ILE A 44 1.62 -9.58 4.15
CA ILE A 44 1.20 -10.92 4.49
C ILE A 44 -0.22 -11.08 3.97
N ASP A 45 -0.45 -12.11 3.16
CA ASP A 45 -1.80 -12.45 2.74
C ASP A 45 -2.50 -13.21 3.86
N SER A 46 -3.45 -12.53 4.52
CA SER A 46 -4.18 -13.07 5.67
C SER A 46 -5.57 -13.56 5.35
N VAL A 47 -5.99 -13.52 4.09
CA VAL A 47 -7.37 -13.88 3.70
C VAL A 47 -7.71 -15.32 4.07
N ASN A 48 -6.71 -16.19 4.03
CA ASN A 48 -6.84 -17.59 4.42
C ASN A 48 -5.86 -17.94 5.53
N PHE A 49 -5.78 -17.08 6.53
CA PHE A 49 -4.92 -17.25 7.68
C PHE A 49 -5.16 -18.59 8.36
N GLY A 50 -4.23 -19.49 8.23
CA GLY A 50 -4.41 -20.83 8.71
C GLY A 50 -3.92 -21.09 10.12
N MET A 51 -2.88 -20.42 10.62
CA MET A 51 -2.32 -20.78 11.93
C MET A 51 -1.47 -19.66 12.55
N PRO A 52 -1.48 -19.53 13.89
CA PRO A 52 -0.81 -18.45 14.61
C PRO A 52 0.73 -18.55 14.66
N TYR A 53 1.35 -19.34 13.82
CA TYR A 53 2.79 -19.57 13.83
C TYR A 53 3.46 -18.84 12.69
N GLY A 54 3.82 -17.61 12.95
CA GLY A 54 4.80 -16.91 12.16
C GLY A 54 4.58 -16.96 10.64
N GLY A 55 3.50 -16.34 10.19
CA GLY A 55 3.37 -16.11 8.76
C GLY A 55 2.88 -17.30 7.97
N LYS A 56 1.73 -17.82 8.31
CA LYS A 56 1.09 -18.88 7.54
C LYS A 56 -0.14 -18.37 6.88
N PHE A 57 0.00 -18.02 5.64
CA PHE A 57 -1.03 -17.38 4.87
C PHE A 57 -1.18 -18.04 3.53
N PHE A 58 -2.39 -17.99 3.06
CA PHE A 58 -2.75 -18.45 1.75
C PHE A 58 -2.95 -17.24 0.87
N GLY A 59 -2.57 -17.36 -0.37
CA GLY A 59 -2.79 -16.31 -1.34
C GLY A 59 -4.28 -16.02 -1.50
N ARG A 60 -4.58 -14.79 -1.85
CA ARG A 60 -5.91 -14.40 -2.28
C ARG A 60 -6.24 -15.12 -3.59
N GLU A 61 -7.52 -15.33 -3.82
CA GLU A 61 -7.96 -15.73 -5.14
C GLU A 61 -7.47 -14.72 -6.19
N LYS A 62 -6.94 -15.24 -7.29
CA LYS A 62 -6.46 -14.39 -8.38
C LYS A 62 -7.65 -13.68 -9.01
N SER A 63 -7.64 -12.37 -8.97
CA SER A 63 -8.56 -11.57 -9.77
C SER A 63 -8.20 -11.66 -11.25
N GLU A 64 -9.10 -11.24 -12.13
CA GLU A 64 -8.83 -11.14 -13.57
C GLU A 64 -7.65 -10.22 -13.90
N ASN A 65 -7.34 -9.28 -13.01
CA ASN A 65 -6.22 -8.35 -13.14
C ASN A 65 -4.90 -8.90 -12.58
N SER A 66 -4.94 -10.05 -11.93
CA SER A 66 -3.76 -10.67 -11.33
C SER A 66 -2.74 -11.06 -12.39
N GLY A 67 -1.51 -10.64 -12.21
CA GLY A 67 -0.42 -10.91 -13.15
C GLY A 67 -0.35 -9.99 -14.36
N ARG A 68 -1.24 -9.01 -14.49
CA ARG A 68 -1.13 -7.97 -15.52
C ARG A 68 -0.08 -6.94 -15.11
N PRO A 69 0.80 -6.53 -16.04
CA PRO A 69 1.82 -5.53 -15.73
C PRO A 69 1.19 -4.16 -15.48
N PHE A 70 1.80 -3.39 -14.59
CA PHE A 70 1.50 -1.98 -14.45
C PHE A 70 2.12 -1.17 -15.57
N VAL A 71 1.45 -0.11 -15.97
CA VAL A 71 1.95 0.91 -16.87
C VAL A 71 1.76 2.28 -16.25
N PHE A 72 2.51 3.27 -16.69
CA PHE A 72 2.32 4.63 -16.21
C PHE A 72 0.98 5.19 -16.69
N SER A 73 0.28 5.87 -15.79
CA SER A 73 -0.96 6.58 -16.05
C SER A 73 -0.71 8.10 -16.18
N ASN A 74 -1.77 8.89 -16.22
CA ASN A 74 -1.66 10.35 -16.15
C ASN A 74 -1.40 10.83 -14.71
N ARG A 75 -1.14 12.12 -14.54
CA ARG A 75 -0.81 12.71 -13.23
C ARG A 75 -2.02 13.16 -12.41
N GLY A 76 -3.25 12.95 -12.89
CA GLY A 76 -4.45 13.46 -12.23
C GLY A 76 -4.56 12.99 -10.79
N GLU A 77 -4.35 11.70 -10.54
CA GLU A 77 -4.50 11.10 -9.21
C GLU A 77 -3.36 11.50 -8.25
N THR A 78 -2.18 11.86 -8.76
CA THR A 78 -1.08 12.32 -7.87
C THR A 78 -1.44 13.60 -7.14
N SER A 79 -2.21 14.49 -7.76
CA SER A 79 -2.66 15.73 -7.11
C SER A 79 -3.63 15.45 -5.95
N VAL A 80 -4.45 14.42 -6.07
CA VAL A 80 -5.33 13.98 -4.97
C VAL A 80 -4.48 13.48 -3.80
N LEU A 81 -3.42 12.71 -4.06
CA LEU A 81 -2.54 12.20 -3.00
C LEU A 81 -1.63 13.28 -2.42
N GLU A 82 -1.18 14.25 -3.21
CA GLU A 82 -0.45 15.41 -2.69
C GLU A 82 -1.30 16.15 -1.64
N LYS A 83 -2.57 16.40 -1.96
CA LYS A 83 -3.52 16.99 -1.02
C LYS A 83 -3.79 16.08 0.18
N LEU A 84 -3.99 14.80 -0.06
CA LEU A 84 -4.22 13.82 1.01
C LEU A 84 -3.08 13.81 2.03
N VAL A 85 -1.83 13.85 1.59
CA VAL A 85 -0.64 13.95 2.45
C VAL A 85 -0.64 15.25 3.26
N GLU A 86 -1.00 16.35 2.63
CA GLU A 86 -1.10 17.64 3.30
C GLU A 86 -2.15 17.61 4.41
N ASP A 87 -3.35 17.10 4.11
CA ASP A 87 -4.46 17.00 5.05
C ASP A 87 -4.12 16.02 6.19
N TYR A 88 -3.49 14.89 5.88
CA TYR A 88 -3.01 13.94 6.87
C TYR A 88 -2.02 14.59 7.85
N ASN A 89 -1.02 15.29 7.34
CA ASN A 89 0.00 15.94 8.16
C ASN A 89 -0.54 17.09 9.02
N LYS A 90 -1.63 17.72 8.58
CA LYS A 90 -2.38 18.71 9.37
C LYS A 90 -3.36 18.07 10.35
N MET A 91 -3.55 16.76 10.26
CA MET A 91 -4.62 16.03 10.97
C MET A 91 -6.02 16.58 10.64
N ASP A 92 -6.20 17.08 9.42
CA ASP A 92 -7.47 17.57 8.90
C ASP A 92 -8.34 16.39 8.49
N VAL A 93 -9.29 16.03 9.35
CA VAL A 93 -10.19 14.88 9.14
C VAL A 93 -11.04 15.07 7.90
N GLU A 94 -11.62 16.24 7.71
CA GLU A 94 -12.58 16.46 6.62
C GLU A 94 -11.86 16.51 5.26
N GLY A 95 -10.72 17.21 5.18
CA GLY A 95 -9.89 17.20 3.98
C GLY A 95 -9.40 15.81 3.62
N PHE A 96 -8.97 15.03 4.64
CA PHE A 96 -8.52 13.66 4.45
C PHE A 96 -9.65 12.75 3.93
N LYS A 97 -10.84 12.83 4.50
CA LYS A 97 -12.02 12.07 4.08
C LYS A 97 -12.42 12.34 2.63
N ASP A 98 -12.27 13.58 2.18
CA ASP A 98 -12.68 13.99 0.84
C ASP A 98 -12.00 13.22 -0.30
N ALA A 99 -10.80 12.68 -0.04
CA ALA A 99 -10.08 11.88 -1.03
C ALA A 99 -10.65 10.46 -1.22
N PHE A 100 -11.43 9.94 -0.28
CA PHE A 100 -11.91 8.55 -0.30
C PHE A 100 -13.34 8.44 -0.83
N ALA A 101 -13.63 7.33 -1.50
CA ALA A 101 -14.99 6.91 -1.83
C ALA A 101 -15.82 6.70 -0.56
N GLU A 102 -17.14 6.65 -0.69
CA GLU A 102 -18.06 6.41 0.44
C GLU A 102 -17.74 5.09 1.14
N GLU A 103 -17.43 4.05 0.36
CA GLU A 103 -16.92 2.77 0.84
C GLU A 103 -15.59 2.46 0.13
N PHE A 104 -14.61 2.02 0.87
CA PHE A 104 -13.30 1.65 0.33
C PHE A 104 -12.69 0.45 1.06
N THR A 105 -11.73 -0.21 0.41
CA THR A 105 -11.03 -1.35 0.97
C THR A 105 -9.61 -0.97 1.37
N LEU A 106 -9.21 -1.30 2.59
CA LEU A 106 -7.85 -1.15 3.08
C LEU A 106 -7.24 -2.52 3.36
N ASN A 107 -6.16 -2.84 2.64
CA ASN A 107 -5.33 -3.99 2.90
C ASN A 107 -4.03 -3.54 3.55
N THR A 108 -3.85 -3.83 4.82
CA THR A 108 -2.71 -3.36 5.61
C THR A 108 -1.51 -4.30 5.49
N TYR A 109 -0.32 -3.78 5.75
CA TYR A 109 0.93 -4.55 5.70
C TYR A 109 1.00 -5.70 6.74
N ASP A 110 0.19 -5.63 7.80
CA ASP A 110 0.07 -6.68 8.83
C ASP A 110 -1.01 -7.73 8.49
N GLY A 111 -1.48 -7.72 7.24
CA GLY A 111 -2.34 -8.76 6.68
C GLY A 111 -3.82 -8.60 6.96
N LYS A 112 -4.27 -7.44 7.43
CA LYS A 112 -5.71 -7.18 7.61
C LYS A 112 -6.31 -6.68 6.30
N SER A 113 -7.51 -7.14 6.00
CA SER A 113 -8.33 -6.61 4.92
C SER A 113 -9.63 -6.06 5.52
N MET A 114 -9.87 -4.78 5.34
CA MET A 114 -10.98 -4.09 5.96
C MET A 114 -11.79 -3.35 4.89
N LYS A 115 -13.10 -3.52 4.93
CA LYS A 115 -14.02 -2.62 4.25
C LYS A 115 -14.40 -1.51 5.21
N LEU A 116 -14.15 -0.29 4.82
CA LEU A 116 -14.34 0.91 5.64
C LEU A 116 -15.31 1.84 4.94
N LYS A 117 -16.03 2.61 5.73
CA LYS A 117 -16.78 3.75 5.22
C LYS A 117 -16.00 5.03 5.42
N ASN A 118 -16.21 5.99 4.55
CA ASN A 118 -15.62 7.31 4.67
C ASN A 118 -15.89 7.94 6.05
N SER A 119 -17.09 7.72 6.61
CA SER A 119 -17.47 8.18 7.95
C SER A 119 -16.58 7.61 9.08
N ASP A 120 -15.98 6.42 8.90
CA ASP A 120 -15.12 5.79 9.92
C ASP A 120 -13.81 6.55 10.10
N LEU A 121 -13.37 7.28 9.07
CA LEU A 121 -12.17 8.10 9.09
C LEU A 121 -12.22 9.26 10.10
N GLY A 122 -13.41 9.64 10.55
CA GLY A 122 -13.59 10.67 11.59
C GLY A 122 -12.86 10.40 12.90
N ASN A 123 -12.46 9.15 13.13
CA ASN A 123 -11.73 8.73 14.33
C ASN A 123 -10.23 8.51 14.09
N LEU A 124 -9.75 8.65 12.87
CA LEU A 124 -8.39 8.29 12.46
C LEU A 124 -7.31 8.93 13.34
N PHE A 125 -7.44 10.21 13.61
CA PHE A 125 -6.42 10.97 14.34
C PHE A 125 -6.59 10.97 15.85
N LYS A 126 -7.70 10.44 16.37
CA LYS A 126 -7.99 10.44 17.81
C LYS A 126 -6.86 9.90 18.70
N PRO A 127 -6.15 8.81 18.35
CA PRO A 127 -5.08 8.27 19.20
C PRO A 127 -3.77 9.04 19.11
N TYR A 128 -3.60 9.93 18.11
CA TYR A 128 -2.32 10.56 17.81
C TYR A 128 -2.21 11.95 18.42
N ARG A 129 -0.99 12.31 18.81
CA ARG A 129 -0.56 13.67 19.16
C ARG A 129 -0.04 14.39 17.93
N SER A 130 0.66 13.67 17.07
CA SER A 130 1.15 14.16 15.78
C SER A 130 1.36 12.99 14.83
N VAL A 131 1.24 13.28 13.55
CA VAL A 131 1.57 12.39 12.44
C VAL A 131 2.46 13.15 11.46
N GLU A 132 3.31 12.41 10.74
CA GLU A 132 4.17 12.95 9.68
C GLU A 132 4.27 11.88 8.60
N TRP A 133 3.67 12.14 7.46
CA TRP A 133 3.75 11.29 6.28
C TRP A 133 4.56 12.03 5.21
N SER A 134 5.74 11.51 4.89
CA SER A 134 6.73 12.13 4.04
C SER A 134 6.94 11.28 2.79
N PRO A 135 6.25 11.57 1.69
CA PRO A 135 6.46 10.87 0.42
C PRO A 135 7.87 11.11 -0.12
N ILE A 136 8.46 10.05 -0.66
CA ILE A 136 9.73 10.08 -1.37
C ILE A 136 9.47 10.10 -2.88
N ALA A 137 8.45 9.36 -3.32
CA ALA A 137 8.02 9.31 -4.70
C ALA A 137 6.52 8.98 -4.78
N MET A 138 5.84 9.55 -5.78
CA MET A 138 4.49 9.22 -6.19
C MET A 138 4.49 8.87 -7.67
N LEU A 139 4.08 7.67 -8.01
CA LEU A 139 4.11 7.12 -9.36
C LEU A 139 2.70 6.82 -9.83
N PRO A 140 2.13 7.58 -10.77
CA PRO A 140 0.83 7.27 -11.33
C PRO A 140 0.94 6.02 -12.20
N ILE A 141 0.06 5.07 -11.94
CA ILE A 141 0.04 3.77 -12.63
C ILE A 141 -1.36 3.41 -13.09
N LYS A 142 -1.43 2.46 -13.99
CA LYS A 142 -2.67 1.71 -14.25
C LYS A 142 -2.31 0.26 -14.60
N ILE A 143 -3.23 -0.65 -14.40
CA ILE A 143 -3.08 -2.02 -14.85
C ILE A 143 -3.28 -2.03 -16.38
N ARG A 144 -2.35 -2.65 -17.10
CA ARG A 144 -2.38 -2.69 -18.55
C ARG A 144 -3.66 -3.37 -19.04
N ASN A 145 -4.28 -2.77 -20.08
CA ASN A 145 -5.52 -3.22 -20.70
C ASN A 145 -6.73 -3.26 -19.74
N THR A 146 -6.74 -2.41 -18.74
CA THR A 146 -7.94 -2.14 -17.96
C THR A 146 -8.51 -0.77 -18.35
N ASP A 147 -9.83 -0.70 -18.46
CA ASP A 147 -10.50 0.59 -18.60
C ASP A 147 -10.53 1.26 -17.24
N ALA A 148 -10.29 2.54 -17.22
CA ALA A 148 -10.43 3.43 -16.07
C ALA A 148 -9.80 3.02 -14.72
N ALA A 149 -9.33 1.79 -14.54
CA ALA A 149 -8.62 1.38 -13.33
C ALA A 149 -7.24 2.05 -13.30
N SER A 150 -7.10 3.06 -12.46
CA SER A 150 -5.87 3.81 -12.26
C SER A 150 -5.45 3.77 -10.81
N GLY A 151 -4.21 4.12 -10.55
CA GLY A 151 -3.69 4.16 -9.20
C GLY A 151 -2.44 4.98 -9.09
N VAL A 152 -1.98 5.13 -7.86
CA VAL A 152 -0.69 5.76 -7.54
C VAL A 152 0.06 4.89 -6.56
N ILE A 153 1.32 4.62 -6.86
CA ILE A 153 2.24 4.03 -5.90
C ILE A 153 2.93 5.16 -5.15
N VAL A 154 2.89 5.09 -3.83
CA VAL A 154 3.58 6.05 -2.95
C VAL A 154 4.66 5.32 -2.17
N TYR A 155 5.90 5.79 -2.30
CA TYR A 155 6.98 5.44 -1.40
C TYR A 155 7.10 6.53 -0.37
N SER A 156 7.08 6.18 0.90
CA SER A 156 7.07 7.16 1.96
C SER A 156 7.78 6.68 3.22
N SER A 157 8.13 7.60 4.08
CA SER A 157 8.40 7.36 5.49
C SER A 157 7.27 7.96 6.31
N GLU A 158 6.74 7.21 7.24
CA GLU A 158 5.67 7.69 8.10
C GLU A 158 6.07 7.58 9.58
N LYS A 159 5.74 8.61 10.34
CA LYS A 159 5.95 8.69 11.79
C LYS A 159 4.65 9.06 12.48
N ARG A 160 4.37 8.42 13.60
CA ARG A 160 3.21 8.71 14.46
C ARG A 160 3.65 8.82 15.89
N VAL A 161 3.18 9.85 16.58
CA VAL A 161 3.34 10.00 18.03
C VAL A 161 1.96 9.86 18.65
N PHE A 162 1.79 8.84 19.47
CA PHE A 162 0.54 8.59 20.18
C PHE A 162 0.40 9.54 21.39
N LYS A 163 -0.81 9.81 21.82
CA LYS A 163 -1.08 10.64 23.02
C LYS A 163 -0.45 10.09 24.29
N ASN A 164 -0.25 8.78 24.38
CA ASN A 164 0.46 8.11 25.48
C ASN A 164 1.99 8.16 25.37
N GLY A 165 2.53 8.90 24.41
CA GLY A 165 3.98 9.07 24.19
C GLY A 165 4.64 7.97 23.35
N ARG A 166 3.96 6.88 23.02
CA ARG A 166 4.50 5.84 22.13
C ARG A 166 4.78 6.45 20.76
N LYS A 167 5.92 6.07 20.19
CA LYS A 167 6.32 6.44 18.82
C LYS A 167 6.24 5.24 17.91
N TRP A 168 5.86 5.49 16.67
CA TRP A 168 5.86 4.52 15.60
C TRP A 168 6.46 5.15 14.34
N LYS A 169 7.29 4.39 13.63
CA LYS A 169 7.90 4.81 12.36
C LYS A 169 8.00 3.60 11.45
N LYS A 170 7.68 3.80 10.18
CA LYS A 170 7.88 2.82 9.11
C LYS A 170 8.19 3.50 7.79
N ASP A 171 8.93 2.78 6.94
CA ASP A 171 8.98 3.06 5.53
C ASP A 171 7.89 2.24 4.86
N LEU A 172 7.07 2.91 4.07
CA LEU A 172 5.90 2.34 3.44
C LEU A 172 6.03 2.36 1.91
N MET A 173 5.45 1.35 1.29
CA MET A 173 5.04 1.39 -0.10
C MET A 173 3.55 1.12 -0.13
N GLU A 174 2.81 2.03 -0.73
CA GLU A 174 1.35 2.02 -0.73
C GLU A 174 0.85 2.16 -2.16
N ILE A 175 -0.18 1.40 -2.50
CA ILE A 175 -0.85 1.50 -3.79
C ILE A 175 -2.27 1.98 -3.52
N PHE A 176 -2.61 3.13 -4.07
CA PHE A 176 -3.94 3.71 -4.03
C PHE A 176 -4.61 3.47 -5.36
N TYR A 177 -5.78 2.89 -5.35
CA TYR A 177 -6.62 2.68 -6.53
C TYR A 177 -7.79 3.65 -6.51
N PHE A 178 -8.07 4.21 -7.66
CA PHE A 178 -9.11 5.22 -7.82
C PHE A 178 -10.30 4.63 -8.58
N ASP A 179 -11.49 5.11 -8.24
CA ASP A 179 -12.71 4.88 -8.99
C ASP A 179 -12.85 5.87 -10.16
N LEU A 180 -13.95 5.77 -10.88
CA LEU A 180 -14.25 6.65 -12.03
C LEU A 180 -14.52 8.11 -11.62
N GLU A 181 -14.82 8.36 -10.36
CA GLU A 181 -15.07 9.68 -9.80
C GLU A 181 -13.80 10.33 -9.26
N GLY A 182 -12.66 9.62 -9.35
CA GLY A 182 -11.37 10.09 -8.86
C GLY A 182 -11.22 10.00 -7.35
N LYS A 183 -12.02 9.17 -6.69
CA LYS A 183 -11.92 8.90 -5.25
C LYS A 183 -11.15 7.60 -5.01
N ILE A 184 -10.45 7.52 -3.88
CA ILE A 184 -9.72 6.31 -3.48
C ILE A 184 -10.72 5.24 -3.08
N SER A 185 -10.80 4.18 -3.87
CA SER A 185 -11.70 3.04 -3.66
C SER A 185 -11.00 1.85 -3.01
N SER A 186 -9.68 1.77 -3.10
CA SER A 186 -8.89 0.72 -2.45
C SER A 186 -7.46 1.17 -2.19
N MET A 187 -6.90 0.63 -1.12
CA MET A 187 -5.52 0.89 -0.73
C MET A 187 -4.84 -0.40 -0.29
N VAL A 188 -3.60 -0.62 -0.73
CA VAL A 188 -2.77 -1.74 -0.33
C VAL A 188 -1.47 -1.20 0.27
N GLN A 189 -1.12 -1.66 1.46
CA GLN A 189 0.09 -1.24 2.16
C GLN A 189 1.12 -2.37 2.23
N PHE A 190 2.37 -2.00 2.03
CA PHE A 190 3.56 -2.80 2.32
C PHE A 190 4.46 -1.99 3.24
N ALA A 191 5.22 -2.67 4.11
CA ALA A 191 6.09 -2.01 5.07
C ALA A 191 7.43 -2.71 5.22
N ARG A 192 8.43 -1.95 5.68
CA ARG A 192 9.72 -2.48 6.15
C ARG A 192 10.19 -1.74 7.41
#